data_7e1dffa36879a994a3e194e785497090
#
_entry.id   7e1dffa36879a994a3e194e785497090
#
_cell.length_a   1.000
_cell.length_b   1.000
_cell.length_c   1.000
_cell.angle_alpha   90.00
_cell.angle_beta   90.00
_cell.angle_gamma   90.00
#
_symmetry.space_group_name_H-M   'P 1'
#
loop_
_entity.id
_entity.type
_entity.pdbx_description
1 polymer ?
#
loop_
_entity_poly.entity_id
_entity_poly.type
_entity_poly.pdbx_seq_one_letter_code
_entity_poly.pdbx_strand_id
1 'polypeptide(L)'
;MIVQRSSVFPAGRDAVFQKLRQLSTLQTIAAPYASFEPVQGAATAWEVGGTSAYRFRLFGFIPFGTHTIHIVRFDPDGISSREGNGHVPVWNHDIRLRPLDDGRTEYTDRVEIHAGWKTFFVWLWARAFYAHRQRKWIRLLRREEQRQS
;
A
#
# COMPACT_ATOMS: atom_id res chain seq x y z
N MET A 1 10.17 -11.40 8.77
CA MET A 1 9.17 -12.27 8.08
C MET A 1 8.63 -11.52 6.87
N ILE A 2 8.28 -12.26 5.83
CA ILE A 2 7.87 -11.67 4.55
C ILE A 2 6.42 -12.05 4.25
N VAL A 3 5.63 -11.06 3.83
CA VAL A 3 4.32 -11.25 3.21
C VAL A 3 4.48 -10.95 1.72
N GLN A 4 4.03 -11.84 0.86
CA GLN A 4 4.03 -11.61 -0.58
C GLN A 4 2.70 -12.09 -1.16
N ARG A 5 2.08 -11.23 -1.99
CA ARG A 5 0.80 -11.54 -2.62
C ARG A 5 0.71 -10.90 -3.99
N SER A 6 0.25 -11.66 -4.96
CA SER A 6 0.03 -11.17 -6.33
C SER A 6 -1.42 -11.34 -6.73
N SER A 7 -1.92 -10.42 -7.54
CA SER A 7 -3.25 -10.48 -8.14
C SER A 7 -3.18 -9.88 -9.55
N VAL A 8 -4.13 -10.26 -10.40
CA VAL A 8 -4.28 -9.65 -11.72
C VAL A 8 -5.34 -8.55 -11.62
N PHE A 9 -4.93 -7.31 -11.92
CA PHE A 9 -5.81 -6.15 -11.87
C PHE A 9 -6.42 -5.87 -13.26
N PRO A 10 -7.71 -5.53 -13.31
CA PRO A 10 -8.43 -5.29 -14.59
C PRO A 10 -8.17 -3.88 -15.14
N ALA A 11 -6.92 -3.47 -15.21
CA ALA A 11 -6.50 -2.17 -15.73
C ALA A 11 -5.06 -2.24 -16.22
N GLY A 12 -4.68 -1.34 -17.12
CA GLY A 12 -3.32 -1.22 -17.61
C GLY A 12 -2.37 -0.67 -16.55
N ARG A 13 -1.08 -0.95 -16.72
CA ARG A 13 -0.02 -0.54 -15.78
C ARG A 13 -0.04 0.96 -15.48
N ASP A 14 -0.18 1.80 -16.50
CA ASP A 14 -0.15 3.25 -16.33
C ASP A 14 -1.35 3.75 -15.51
N ALA A 15 -2.53 3.18 -15.70
CA ALA A 15 -3.72 3.52 -14.93
C ALA A 15 -3.55 3.15 -13.45
N VAL A 16 -3.01 1.97 -13.17
CA VAL A 16 -2.71 1.52 -11.80
C VAL A 16 -1.66 2.42 -11.17
N PHE A 17 -0.61 2.75 -11.90
CA PHE A 17 0.47 3.63 -11.44
C PHE A 17 -0.05 5.02 -11.06
N GLN A 18 -0.89 5.63 -11.90
CA GLN A 18 -1.45 6.95 -11.63
C GLN A 18 -2.29 6.97 -10.34
N LYS A 19 -3.04 5.91 -10.07
CA LYS A 19 -3.78 5.77 -8.82
C LYS A 19 -2.87 5.55 -7.63
N LEU A 20 -1.83 4.75 -7.79
CA LEU A 20 -0.87 4.43 -6.74
C LEU A 20 -0.15 5.69 -6.23
N ARG A 21 -0.04 6.73 -7.04
CA ARG A 21 0.60 7.99 -6.67
C ARG A 21 -0.18 8.80 -5.63
N GLN A 22 -1.46 8.48 -5.39
CA GLN A 22 -2.35 9.30 -4.57
C GLN A 22 -2.55 8.72 -3.17
N LEU A 23 -2.45 9.56 -2.15
CA LEU A 23 -2.74 9.18 -0.76
C LEU A 23 -4.18 8.67 -0.61
N SER A 24 -5.14 9.30 -1.31
CA SER A 24 -6.54 8.89 -1.25
C SER A 24 -6.76 7.43 -1.65
N THR A 25 -5.98 6.92 -2.59
CA THR A 25 -6.00 5.51 -2.97
C THR A 25 -5.57 4.62 -1.81
N LEU A 26 -4.44 4.95 -1.15
CA LEU A 26 -3.98 4.20 0.03
C LEU A 26 -5.04 4.18 1.12
N GLN A 27 -5.66 5.32 1.41
CA GLN A 27 -6.71 5.43 2.41
C GLN A 27 -7.92 4.54 2.07
N THR A 28 -8.34 4.56 0.81
CA THR A 28 -9.47 3.77 0.33
C THR A 28 -9.22 2.27 0.42
N ILE A 29 -8.07 1.79 -0.05
CA ILE A 29 -7.77 0.36 -0.08
C ILE A 29 -7.42 -0.20 1.29
N ALA A 30 -6.96 0.62 2.22
CA ALA A 30 -6.65 0.22 3.59
C ALA A 30 -7.90 0.07 4.47
N ALA A 31 -8.94 0.86 4.20
CA ALA A 31 -10.16 0.82 5.02
C ALA A 31 -10.91 -0.52 4.86
N PRO A 32 -11.55 -1.06 5.90
CA PRO A 32 -11.60 -0.57 7.28
C PRO A 32 -10.48 -1.09 8.21
N TYR A 33 -9.52 -1.86 7.70
CA TYR A 33 -8.45 -2.48 8.51
C TYR A 33 -7.51 -1.45 9.11
N ALA A 34 -7.24 -0.37 8.38
CA ALA A 34 -6.32 0.67 8.83
C ALA A 34 -6.75 2.04 8.31
N SER A 35 -6.38 3.09 9.03
CA SER A 35 -6.51 4.48 8.56
C SER A 35 -5.18 5.20 8.69
N PHE A 36 -4.94 6.11 7.74
CA PHE A 36 -3.73 6.94 7.67
C PHE A 36 -4.15 8.39 7.58
N GLU A 37 -3.88 9.18 8.62
CA GLU A 37 -4.13 10.63 8.62
C GLU A 37 -2.81 11.35 8.42
N PRO A 38 -2.67 12.23 7.41
CA PRO A 38 -1.43 12.98 7.23
C PRO A 38 -1.16 13.88 8.43
N VAL A 39 0.09 13.85 8.89
CA VAL A 39 0.60 14.83 9.86
C VAL A 39 0.88 16.11 9.07
N GLN A 40 0.85 17.27 9.73
CA GLN A 40 1.06 18.57 9.09
C GLN A 40 2.30 18.54 8.19
N GLY A 41 2.12 18.98 6.93
CA GLY A 41 3.18 18.99 5.93
C GLY A 41 3.41 17.68 5.19
N ALA A 42 2.62 16.61 5.49
CA ALA A 42 2.73 15.35 4.76
C ALA A 42 2.26 15.49 3.32
N ALA A 43 2.96 14.82 2.39
CA ALA A 43 2.61 14.84 0.98
C ALA A 43 1.32 14.06 0.72
N THR A 44 0.52 14.55 -0.24
CA THR A 44 -0.67 13.84 -0.74
C THR A 44 -0.37 13.00 -1.97
N ALA A 45 0.81 13.16 -2.54
CA ALA A 45 1.34 12.36 -3.64
C ALA A 45 2.76 11.89 -3.31
N TRP A 46 3.13 10.74 -3.81
CA TRP A 46 4.43 10.13 -3.52
C TRP A 46 5.50 10.61 -4.49
N GLU A 47 6.71 10.88 -3.96
CA GLU A 47 7.88 11.29 -4.74
C GLU A 47 9.12 10.55 -4.25
N VAL A 48 10.03 10.21 -5.16
CA VAL A 48 11.32 9.58 -4.80
C VAL A 48 12.12 10.50 -3.89
N GLY A 49 12.67 9.95 -2.81
CA GLY A 49 13.41 10.69 -1.80
C GLY A 49 12.54 11.39 -0.78
N GLY A 50 11.21 11.44 -1.00
CA GLY A 50 10.28 12.06 -0.05
C GLY A 50 10.04 11.20 1.17
N THR A 51 9.91 11.85 2.32
CA THR A 51 9.55 11.21 3.59
C THR A 51 8.31 11.89 4.15
N SER A 52 7.30 11.10 4.50
CA SER A 52 6.05 11.61 5.05
C SER A 52 5.63 10.81 6.26
N ALA A 53 4.94 11.46 7.19
CA ALA A 53 4.45 10.84 8.42
C ALA A 53 2.92 10.88 8.44
N TYR A 54 2.34 9.79 8.91
CA TYR A 54 0.89 9.61 8.99
C TYR A 54 0.52 9.04 10.36
N ARG A 55 -0.57 9.54 10.94
CA ARG A 55 -1.14 8.89 12.12
C ARG A 55 -1.82 7.62 11.68
N PHE A 56 -1.33 6.51 12.21
CA PHE A 56 -1.84 5.19 11.88
C PHE A 56 -2.79 4.70 12.96
N ARG A 57 -3.97 4.22 12.55
CA ARG A 57 -4.94 3.59 13.45
C ARG A 57 -5.39 2.27 12.88
N LEU A 58 -5.43 1.24 13.73
CA LEU A 58 -6.03 -0.04 13.37
C LEU A 58 -7.56 0.09 13.46
N PHE A 59 -8.23 -0.41 12.44
CA PHE A 59 -9.70 -0.39 12.32
C PHE A 59 -10.33 1.01 12.45
N GLY A 60 -9.54 2.05 12.21
CA GLY A 60 -9.99 3.43 12.23
C GLY A 60 -10.06 4.09 13.61
N PHE A 61 -9.90 3.32 14.71
CA PHE A 61 -10.06 3.86 16.06
C PHE A 61 -8.98 3.47 17.06
N ILE A 62 -8.18 2.44 16.82
CA ILE A 62 -7.11 2.01 17.73
C ILE A 62 -5.81 2.73 17.34
N PRO A 63 -5.31 3.70 18.14
CA PRO A 63 -4.05 4.38 17.83
C PRO A 63 -2.88 3.39 17.77
N PHE A 64 -2.08 3.45 16.72
CA PHE A 64 -0.93 2.56 16.53
C PHE A 64 0.33 3.34 16.17
N GLY A 65 0.41 4.59 16.63
CA GLY A 65 1.58 5.45 16.47
C GLY A 65 1.62 6.22 15.15
N THR A 66 2.74 6.88 14.92
CA THR A 66 3.01 7.62 13.69
C THR A 66 3.80 6.76 12.74
N HIS A 67 3.22 6.48 11.59
CA HIS A 67 3.83 5.67 10.55
C HIS A 67 4.59 6.57 9.59
N THR A 68 5.88 6.33 9.44
CA THR A 68 6.75 7.09 8.53
C THR A 68 6.95 6.29 7.26
N ILE A 69 6.79 6.96 6.11
CA ILE A 69 6.97 6.36 4.78
C ILE A 69 8.05 7.14 4.06
N HIS A 70 9.14 6.47 3.70
CA HIS A 70 10.22 7.02 2.89
C HIS A 70 10.26 6.30 1.54
N ILE A 71 10.10 7.05 0.45
CA ILE A 71 10.06 6.51 -0.91
C ILE A 71 11.47 6.41 -1.46
N VAL A 72 11.95 5.20 -1.74
CA VAL A 72 13.29 4.97 -2.30
C VAL A 72 13.26 4.72 -3.81
N ARG A 73 12.13 4.25 -4.34
CA ARG A 73 11.94 4.06 -5.79
C ARG A 73 10.47 4.32 -6.14
N PHE A 74 10.24 5.03 -7.24
CA PHE A 74 8.90 5.27 -7.74
C PHE A 74 8.97 5.46 -9.26
N ASP A 75 8.52 4.47 -10.02
CA ASP A 75 8.50 4.47 -11.47
C ASP A 75 7.30 3.66 -11.98
N PRO A 76 7.03 3.62 -13.30
CA PRO A 76 5.89 2.85 -13.83
C PRO A 76 5.90 1.36 -13.54
N ASP A 77 7.03 0.78 -13.14
CA ASP A 77 7.14 -0.63 -12.77
C ASP A 77 6.84 -0.89 -11.29
N GLY A 78 6.70 0.15 -10.49
CA GLY A 78 6.31 0.02 -9.09
C GLY A 78 6.88 1.06 -8.14
N ILE A 79 6.75 0.75 -6.85
CA ILE A 79 7.20 1.62 -5.78
C ILE A 79 7.93 0.77 -4.73
N SER A 80 9.02 1.30 -4.19
CA SER A 80 9.70 0.72 -3.04
C SER A 80 9.77 1.77 -1.94
N SER A 81 9.33 1.39 -0.75
CA SER A 81 9.33 2.28 0.42
C SER A 81 9.98 1.61 1.62
N ARG A 82 10.56 2.43 2.48
CA ARG A 82 11.05 2.05 3.79
C ARG A 82 10.14 2.72 4.80
N GLU A 83 9.45 1.91 5.59
CA GLU A 83 8.39 2.38 6.47
C GLU A 83 8.61 1.86 7.87
N GLY A 84 7.95 2.49 8.84
CA GLY A 84 8.01 2.01 10.20
C GLY A 84 7.28 2.92 11.17
N ASN A 85 7.08 2.41 12.37
CA ASN A 85 6.54 3.15 13.51
C ASN A 85 7.13 2.59 14.81
N GLY A 86 6.74 3.15 15.96
CA GLY A 86 7.27 2.70 17.25
C GLY A 86 6.94 1.26 17.61
N HIS A 87 5.89 0.70 17.04
CA HIS A 87 5.47 -0.70 17.29
C HIS A 87 6.08 -1.67 16.28
N VAL A 88 6.29 -1.22 15.04
CA VAL A 88 6.87 -2.03 13.95
C VAL A 88 7.99 -1.20 13.32
N PRO A 89 9.23 -1.32 13.83
CA PRO A 89 10.34 -0.50 13.35
C PRO A 89 10.71 -0.72 11.89
N VAL A 90 10.48 -1.92 11.35
CA VAL A 90 10.83 -2.24 9.97
C VAL A 90 9.60 -2.76 9.24
N TRP A 91 9.22 -2.01 8.21
CA TRP A 91 8.14 -2.35 7.29
C TRP A 91 8.59 -1.93 5.89
N ASN A 92 9.38 -2.79 5.24
CA ASN A 92 9.88 -2.50 3.90
C ASN A 92 8.90 -3.04 2.87
N HIS A 93 8.34 -2.15 2.07
CA HIS A 93 7.27 -2.48 1.15
C HIS A 93 7.71 -2.26 -0.30
N ASP A 94 7.64 -3.31 -1.10
CA ASP A 94 7.85 -3.25 -2.54
C ASP A 94 6.55 -3.59 -3.24
N ILE A 95 6.14 -2.73 -4.16
CA ILE A 95 5.03 -2.97 -5.07
C ILE A 95 5.60 -3.12 -6.47
N ARG A 96 5.21 -4.16 -7.18
CA ARG A 96 5.60 -4.38 -8.58
C ARG A 96 4.39 -4.44 -9.47
N LEU A 97 4.49 -3.76 -10.62
CA LEU A 97 3.47 -3.69 -11.65
C LEU A 97 4.05 -4.31 -12.92
N ARG A 98 3.51 -5.45 -13.34
CA ARG A 98 3.94 -6.13 -14.56
C ARG A 98 2.80 -6.12 -15.58
N PRO A 99 2.97 -5.46 -16.75
CA PRO A 99 1.93 -5.46 -17.76
C PRO A 99 1.78 -6.86 -18.37
N LEU A 100 0.53 -7.26 -18.60
CA LEU A 100 0.18 -8.52 -19.26
C LEU A 100 -0.23 -8.26 -20.71
N ASP A 101 -0.14 -9.29 -21.57
CA ASP A 101 -0.41 -9.18 -23.02
C ASP A 101 -1.84 -8.74 -23.32
N ASP A 102 -2.79 -9.01 -22.43
CA ASP A 102 -4.20 -8.66 -22.60
C ASP A 102 -4.59 -7.28 -22.06
N GLY A 103 -3.62 -6.45 -21.73
CA GLY A 103 -3.85 -5.10 -21.20
C GLY A 103 -4.15 -5.02 -19.70
N ARG A 104 -4.12 -6.15 -19.00
CA ARG A 104 -4.22 -6.19 -17.53
C ARG A 104 -2.86 -6.05 -16.89
N THR A 105 -2.83 -5.95 -15.56
CA THR A 105 -1.58 -5.78 -14.80
C THR A 105 -1.49 -6.84 -13.71
N GLU A 106 -0.36 -7.52 -13.62
CA GLU A 106 -0.03 -8.31 -12.43
C GLU A 106 0.54 -7.37 -11.37
N TYR A 107 -0.14 -7.30 -10.25
CA TYR A 107 0.23 -6.46 -9.10
C TYR A 107 0.74 -7.35 -7.98
N THR A 108 1.92 -7.04 -7.46
CA THR A 108 2.53 -7.80 -6.37
C THR A 108 2.90 -6.87 -5.22
N ASP A 109 2.42 -7.20 -4.02
CA ASP A 109 2.90 -6.63 -2.76
C ASP A 109 3.94 -7.58 -2.16
N ARG A 110 5.11 -7.06 -1.77
CA ARG A 110 6.10 -7.78 -0.99
C ARG A 110 6.50 -6.92 0.19
N VAL A 111 6.32 -7.44 1.40
CA VAL A 111 6.54 -6.68 2.63
C VAL A 111 7.45 -7.47 3.56
N GLU A 112 8.54 -6.83 4.00
CA GLU A 112 9.42 -7.37 5.01
C GLU A 112 9.12 -6.69 6.35
N ILE A 113 8.85 -7.51 7.38
CA ILE A 113 8.39 -7.03 8.69
C ILE A 113 9.34 -7.52 9.78
N HIS A 114 9.80 -6.58 10.62
CA HIS A 114 10.52 -6.87 11.85
C HIS A 114 9.95 -6.03 12.98
N ALA A 115 9.46 -6.69 14.02
CA ALA A 115 8.83 -6.07 15.18
C ALA A 115 9.17 -6.81 16.48
N GLY A 116 10.40 -7.38 16.57
CA GLY A 116 10.83 -8.16 17.71
C GLY A 116 9.92 -9.37 17.95
N TRP A 117 9.50 -9.55 19.20
CA TRP A 117 8.63 -10.68 19.56
C TRP A 117 7.22 -10.59 18.93
N LYS A 118 6.79 -9.39 18.52
CA LYS A 118 5.48 -9.16 17.90
C LYS A 118 5.45 -9.54 16.42
N THR A 119 6.59 -9.83 15.80
CA THR A 119 6.71 -10.03 14.35
C THR A 119 5.70 -11.04 13.79
N PHE A 120 5.53 -12.18 14.47
CA PHE A 120 4.59 -13.21 14.01
C PHE A 120 3.15 -12.70 13.97
N PHE A 121 2.71 -11.97 14.99
CA PHE A 121 1.34 -11.43 15.07
C PHE A 121 1.11 -10.34 14.03
N VAL A 122 2.09 -9.47 13.83
CA VAL A 122 2.05 -8.44 12.79
C VAL A 122 2.00 -9.07 11.40
N TRP A 123 2.79 -10.13 11.19
CA TRP A 123 2.80 -10.88 9.93
C TRP A 123 1.43 -11.51 9.61
N LEU A 124 0.76 -12.11 10.59
CA LEU A 124 -0.60 -12.64 10.42
C LEU A 124 -1.60 -11.55 10.02
N TRP A 125 -1.56 -10.42 10.74
CA TRP A 125 -2.40 -9.27 10.42
C TRP A 125 -2.12 -8.76 9.00
N ALA A 126 -0.85 -8.64 8.65
CA ALA A 126 -0.43 -8.14 7.35
C ALA A 126 -0.89 -9.05 6.20
N ARG A 127 -0.86 -10.36 6.38
CA ARG A 127 -1.39 -11.31 5.39
C ARG A 127 -2.87 -11.03 5.10
N ALA A 128 -3.66 -10.86 6.13
CA ALA A 128 -5.08 -10.54 5.99
C ALA A 128 -5.27 -9.15 5.37
N PHE A 129 -4.47 -8.18 5.81
CA PHE A 129 -4.52 -6.79 5.33
C PHE A 129 -4.23 -6.68 3.84
N TYR A 130 -3.14 -7.30 3.36
CA TYR A 130 -2.79 -7.23 1.93
C TYR A 130 -3.75 -8.02 1.04
N ALA A 131 -4.31 -9.11 1.53
CA ALA A 131 -5.39 -9.80 0.84
C ALA A 131 -6.62 -8.89 0.67
N HIS A 132 -6.99 -8.17 1.73
CA HIS A 132 -8.07 -7.19 1.70
C HIS A 132 -7.75 -6.02 0.76
N ARG A 133 -6.53 -5.46 0.83
CA ARG A 133 -6.10 -4.36 -0.03
C ARG A 133 -6.24 -4.71 -1.51
N GLN A 134 -5.76 -5.88 -1.91
CA GLN A 134 -5.80 -6.29 -3.31
C GLN A 134 -7.23 -6.50 -3.81
N ARG A 135 -8.12 -7.05 -2.96
CA ARG A 135 -9.55 -7.14 -3.29
C ARG A 135 -10.19 -5.75 -3.45
N LYS A 136 -9.85 -4.82 -2.58
CA LYS A 136 -10.32 -3.42 -2.66
C LYS A 136 -9.82 -2.74 -3.93
N TRP A 137 -8.55 -2.93 -4.28
CA TRP A 137 -7.97 -2.45 -5.54
C TRP A 137 -8.77 -2.91 -6.76
N ILE A 138 -9.05 -4.21 -6.82
CA ILE A 138 -9.78 -4.81 -7.93
C ILE A 138 -11.19 -4.19 -8.02
N ARG A 139 -11.88 -4.02 -6.90
CA ARG A 139 -13.20 -3.39 -6.86
C ARG A 139 -13.14 -1.94 -7.33
N LEU A 140 -12.15 -1.19 -6.88
CA LEU A 140 -11.95 0.20 -7.26
C LEU A 140 -11.76 0.33 -8.77
N LEU A 141 -10.89 -0.49 -9.35
CA LEU A 141 -10.60 -0.48 -10.78
C LEU A 141 -11.81 -0.92 -11.62
N ARG A 142 -12.58 -1.90 -11.16
CA ARG A 142 -13.81 -2.34 -11.85
C ARG A 142 -14.87 -1.26 -11.84
N ARG A 143 -15.04 -0.53 -10.75
CA ARG A 143 -15.99 0.60 -10.68
C ARG A 143 -15.63 1.69 -11.66
N GLU A 144 -14.35 2.00 -11.83
CA GLU A 144 -13.90 3.01 -12.78
C GLU A 144 -14.09 2.57 -14.24
N GLU A 145 -13.82 1.31 -14.53
CA GLU A 145 -14.10 0.74 -15.84
C GLU A 145 -15.59 0.89 -16.19
N GLN A 146 -16.48 0.62 -15.24
CA GLN A 146 -17.93 0.78 -15.42
C GLN A 146 -18.35 2.22 -15.65
N ARG A 147 -17.66 3.19 -15.03
CA ARG A 147 -17.95 4.62 -15.19
C ARG A 147 -17.53 5.14 -16.57
N GLN A 148 -16.55 4.51 -17.20
CA GLN A 148 -16.02 4.89 -18.51
C GLN A 148 -16.76 4.24 -19.68
N SER A 149 -17.62 3.26 -19.43
CA SER A 149 -18.40 2.56 -20.45
C SER A 149 -19.77 3.17 -20.72
#